data_e5617bb93a40dafbc395e3de09f55892
#
_entry.id   e5617bb93a40dafbc395e3de09f55892
#
_cell.length_a   1.000
_cell.length_b   1.000
_cell.length_c   1.000
_cell.angle_alpha   90.00
_cell.angle_beta   90.00
_cell.angle_gamma   90.00
#
_symmetry.space_group_name_H-M   'P 1'
#
loop_
_entity.id
_entity.type
_entity.pdbx_description
1 polymer ?
#
loop_
_entity_poly.entity_id
_entity_poly.type
_entity_poly.pdbx_seq_one_letter_code
_entity_poly.pdbx_strand_id
1 'polypeptide(L)'
;MEILNRKAKFDYFIYDTYECGIVLKGSEIKSIRDGKANLKDSYAIIKNDELFILNMHISKYENSSIFNHDETRTRKLLANKKEIYKMRDKINIEGYTLIPLKLYFNRGLAKITIGVCKGKKNYDKKEAIKERDIDKYNKKTMKYKSFFI
;
A
#
# COMPACT_ATOMS: atom_id res chain seq x y z
N MET A 1 16.62 2.60 -1.10
CA MET A 1 15.68 3.73 -0.99
C MET A 1 14.27 3.20 -0.82
N GLU A 2 13.50 3.76 0.08
CA GLU A 2 12.13 3.35 0.36
C GLU A 2 11.21 4.55 0.39
N ILE A 3 10.03 4.39 -0.20
CA ILE A 3 8.97 5.39 -0.10
C ILE A 3 7.89 4.80 0.79
N LEU A 4 7.61 5.45 1.91
CA LEU A 4 6.71 4.95 2.93
C LEU A 4 5.36 5.66 2.88
N ASN A 5 4.30 4.91 3.18
CA ASN A 5 2.98 5.48 3.42
C ASN A 5 2.80 5.66 4.93
N ARG A 6 3.30 6.76 5.46
CA ARG A 6 3.30 7.01 6.90
C ARG A 6 1.90 7.15 7.48
N LYS A 7 0.98 7.67 6.70
CA LYS A 7 -0.39 7.89 7.13
C LYS A 7 -1.17 6.59 7.27
N ALA A 8 -0.78 5.55 6.57
CA ALA A 8 -1.50 4.28 6.58
C ALA A 8 -1.58 3.67 7.98
N LYS A 9 -0.51 3.71 8.75
CA LYS A 9 -0.50 3.17 10.12
C LYS A 9 -1.40 3.96 11.05
N PHE A 10 -1.58 5.24 10.79
CA PHE A 10 -2.47 6.08 11.57
C PHE A 10 -3.94 5.84 11.21
N ASP A 11 -4.22 5.71 9.92
CA ASP A 11 -5.59 5.62 9.41
C ASP A 11 -6.17 4.20 9.41
N TYR A 12 -5.32 3.16 9.44
CA TYR A 12 -5.76 1.78 9.24
C TYR A 12 -5.19 0.83 10.27
N PHE A 13 -6.01 -0.17 10.62
CA PHE A 13 -5.51 -1.39 11.26
C PHE A 13 -4.99 -2.33 10.18
N ILE A 14 -3.75 -2.75 10.28
CA ILE A 14 -3.10 -3.62 9.30
C ILE A 14 -3.19 -5.06 9.80
N TYR A 15 -3.96 -5.88 9.07
CA TYR A 15 -4.15 -7.29 9.42
C TYR A 15 -2.99 -8.14 8.91
N ASP A 16 -2.62 -7.96 7.65
CA ASP A 16 -1.59 -8.75 6.99
C ASP A 16 -0.91 -7.93 5.91
N THR A 17 0.24 -8.40 5.44
CA THR A 17 1.00 -7.71 4.38
C THR A 17 1.47 -8.71 3.33
N TYR A 18 1.55 -8.25 2.09
CA TYR A 18 2.06 -9.03 0.96
C TYR A 18 3.06 -8.19 0.17
N GLU A 19 4.17 -8.80 -0.20
CA GLU A 19 5.13 -8.17 -1.11
C GLU A 19 4.73 -8.49 -2.54
N CYS A 20 4.55 -7.46 -3.36
CA CYS A 20 4.14 -7.60 -4.75
C CYS A 20 5.17 -6.94 -5.66
N GLY A 21 5.30 -7.45 -6.87
CA GLY A 21 5.98 -6.74 -7.93
C GLY A 21 5.07 -5.65 -8.48
N ILE A 22 5.63 -4.67 -9.17
CA ILE A 22 4.85 -3.62 -9.84
C ILE A 22 5.38 -3.42 -11.25
N VAL A 23 4.46 -3.36 -12.21
CA VAL A 23 4.79 -3.15 -13.62
C VAL A 23 4.89 -1.64 -13.87
N LEU A 24 6.10 -1.17 -14.18
CA LEU A 24 6.40 0.24 -14.36
C LEU A 24 6.99 0.52 -15.73
N LYS A 25 6.79 1.74 -16.19
CA LYS A 25 7.47 2.28 -17.38
C LYS A 25 8.85 2.80 -16.96
N GLY A 26 9.76 2.93 -17.94
CA GLY A 26 11.11 3.41 -17.66
C GLY A 26 11.16 4.77 -16.98
N SER A 27 10.32 5.72 -17.41
CA SER A 27 10.25 7.05 -16.80
C SER A 27 9.74 6.98 -15.35
N GLU A 28 8.85 6.04 -15.05
CA GLU A 28 8.36 5.83 -13.69
C GLU A 28 9.47 5.32 -12.77
N ILE A 29 10.25 4.37 -13.24
CA ILE A 29 11.38 3.82 -12.47
C ILE A 29 12.38 4.93 -12.13
N LYS A 30 12.69 5.78 -13.11
CA LYS A 30 13.63 6.88 -12.90
C LYS A 30 13.12 7.87 -11.86
N SER A 31 11.84 8.23 -11.93
CA SER A 31 11.23 9.12 -10.95
C SER A 31 11.22 8.54 -9.56
N ILE A 32 10.92 7.25 -9.42
CA ILE A 32 10.93 6.57 -8.11
C ILE A 32 12.34 6.59 -7.53
N ARG A 33 13.35 6.34 -8.35
CA ARG A 33 14.75 6.38 -7.89
C ARG A 33 15.16 7.75 -7.38
N ASP A 34 14.56 8.80 -7.92
CA ASP A 34 14.77 10.18 -7.46
C ASP A 34 13.87 10.53 -6.26
N GLY A 35 13.11 9.57 -5.75
CA GLY A 35 12.22 9.80 -4.62
C GLY A 35 10.95 10.57 -4.95
N LYS A 36 10.60 10.65 -6.22
CA LYS A 36 9.47 11.47 -6.69
C LYS A 36 8.22 10.64 -6.90
N ALA A 37 7.80 9.94 -5.88
CA ALA A 37 6.55 9.18 -5.87
C ALA A 37 5.89 9.32 -4.49
N ASN A 38 4.56 9.15 -4.46
CA ASN A 38 3.80 9.32 -3.25
C ASN A 38 2.70 8.24 -3.19
N LEU A 39 2.58 7.59 -2.04
CA LEU A 39 1.59 6.56 -1.80
C LEU A 39 0.31 7.10 -1.15
N LYS A 40 0.26 8.38 -0.85
CA LYS A 40 -0.89 8.99 -0.19
C LYS A 40 -2.16 8.81 -1.04
N ASP A 41 -3.24 8.41 -0.39
CA ASP A 41 -4.55 8.22 -1.00
C ASP A 41 -4.58 7.15 -2.11
N SER A 42 -3.54 6.35 -2.22
CA SER A 42 -3.53 5.23 -3.15
C SER A 42 -4.14 3.99 -2.49
N TYR A 43 -4.65 3.10 -3.32
CA TYR A 43 -5.24 1.84 -2.87
C TYR A 43 -5.13 0.80 -3.98
N ALA A 44 -5.26 -0.46 -3.60
CA ALA A 44 -5.22 -1.54 -4.57
C ALA A 44 -6.60 -2.18 -4.70
N ILE A 45 -6.88 -2.71 -5.88
CA ILE A 45 -8.11 -3.46 -6.17
C ILE A 45 -7.77 -4.75 -6.89
N ILE A 46 -8.72 -5.69 -6.84
CA ILE A 46 -8.63 -6.93 -7.59
C ILE A 46 -9.77 -6.95 -8.60
N LYS A 47 -9.41 -7.11 -9.87
CA LYS A 47 -10.36 -7.18 -10.97
C LYS A 47 -9.98 -8.33 -11.89
N ASN A 48 -10.93 -9.24 -12.16
CA ASN A 48 -10.67 -10.44 -12.96
C ASN A 48 -9.48 -11.25 -12.44
N ASP A 49 -9.39 -11.38 -11.12
CA ASP A 49 -8.31 -12.09 -10.42
C ASP A 49 -6.91 -11.51 -10.67
N GLU A 50 -6.85 -10.24 -11.07
CA GLU A 50 -5.61 -9.49 -11.22
C GLU A 50 -5.59 -8.31 -10.26
N LEU A 51 -4.40 -7.97 -9.78
CA LEU A 51 -4.20 -6.94 -8.76
C LEU A 51 -3.70 -5.65 -9.41
N PHE A 52 -4.32 -4.53 -9.06
CA PHE A 52 -3.98 -3.21 -9.60
C PHE A 52 -3.85 -2.19 -8.48
N ILE A 53 -3.00 -1.20 -8.68
CA ILE A 53 -2.90 -0.05 -7.77
C ILE A 53 -3.40 1.22 -8.45
N LEU A 54 -4.24 1.96 -7.73
CA LEU A 54 -4.88 3.19 -8.22
C LEU A 54 -4.41 4.39 -7.38
N ASN A 55 -4.41 5.55 -8.01
CA ASN A 55 -4.10 6.83 -7.38
C ASN A 55 -2.70 6.95 -6.79
N MET A 56 -1.78 6.05 -7.13
CA MET A 56 -0.39 6.23 -6.74
C MET A 56 0.26 7.24 -7.67
N HIS A 57 0.76 8.33 -7.09
CA HIS A 57 1.38 9.40 -7.83
C HIS A 57 2.86 9.12 -8.06
N ILE A 58 3.28 9.14 -9.32
CA ILE A 58 4.69 9.09 -9.71
C ILE A 58 4.92 10.29 -10.63
N SER A 59 5.72 11.24 -10.20
CA SER A 59 5.98 12.47 -10.96
C SER A 59 6.58 12.17 -12.32
N LYS A 60 6.28 12.99 -13.30
CA LYS A 60 6.91 12.88 -14.60
C LYS A 60 8.41 13.08 -14.45
N TYR A 61 9.18 12.32 -15.22
CA TYR A 61 10.62 12.45 -15.21
C TYR A 61 11.04 13.63 -16.08
N GLU A 62 11.66 14.64 -15.47
CA GLU A 62 11.97 15.91 -16.13
C GLU A 62 12.82 15.76 -17.39
N ASN A 63 13.74 14.80 -17.39
CA ASN A 63 14.63 14.58 -18.52
C ASN A 63 14.07 13.61 -19.56
N SER A 64 12.83 13.18 -19.39
CA SER A 64 12.16 12.32 -20.35
C SER A 64 11.53 13.14 -21.45
N SER A 65 11.51 12.59 -22.67
CA SER A 65 10.91 13.23 -23.81
C SER A 65 9.40 13.07 -23.84
N ILE A 66 8.81 13.05 -25.02
CA ILE A 66 7.38 12.91 -25.26
C ILE A 66 6.77 11.60 -24.76
N PHE A 67 7.58 10.62 -24.40
CA PHE A 67 7.12 9.30 -23.91
C PHE A 67 7.04 9.20 -22.40
N ASN A 68 6.79 10.32 -21.74
CA ASN A 68 6.59 10.31 -20.30
C ASN A 68 5.25 9.64 -19.93
N HIS A 69 5.11 9.27 -18.69
CA HIS A 69 3.92 8.57 -18.19
C HIS A 69 2.88 9.52 -17.62
N ASP A 70 1.65 9.06 -17.52
CA ASP A 70 0.61 9.72 -16.72
C ASP A 70 0.94 9.52 -15.22
N GLU A 71 0.94 10.60 -14.46
CA GLU A 71 1.37 10.60 -13.07
C GLU A 71 0.56 9.67 -12.16
N THR A 72 -0.72 9.52 -12.43
CA THR A 72 -1.63 8.68 -11.64
C THR A 72 -2.16 7.47 -12.40
N ARG A 73 -1.41 7.01 -13.36
CA ARG A 73 -1.77 5.84 -14.16
C ARG A 73 -2.07 4.62 -13.28
N THR A 74 -3.10 3.86 -13.62
CA THR A 74 -3.37 2.57 -12.97
C THR A 74 -2.26 1.60 -13.34
N ARG A 75 -1.64 0.98 -12.34
CA ARG A 75 -0.50 0.08 -12.56
C ARG A 75 -0.83 -1.31 -12.07
N LYS A 76 -0.38 -2.31 -12.82
CA LYS A 76 -0.60 -3.70 -12.47
C LYS A 76 0.42 -4.13 -11.42
N LEU A 77 -0.04 -4.86 -10.42
CA LEU A 77 0.82 -5.49 -9.43
C LEU A 77 0.94 -6.98 -9.73
N LEU A 78 2.08 -7.54 -9.37
CA LEU A 78 2.37 -8.96 -9.59
C LEU A 78 2.44 -9.67 -8.26
N ALA A 79 1.59 -10.67 -8.09
CA ALA A 79 1.54 -11.49 -6.91
C ALA A 79 1.18 -12.92 -7.29
N ASN A 80 1.49 -13.84 -6.41
CA ASN A 80 1.12 -15.23 -6.53
C ASN A 80 -0.40 -15.36 -6.54
N LYS A 81 -0.95 -16.22 -7.38
CA LYS A 81 -2.42 -16.41 -7.47
C LYS A 81 -3.05 -16.76 -6.14
N LYS A 82 -2.39 -17.57 -5.33
CA LYS A 82 -2.89 -17.93 -4.00
C LYS A 82 -3.01 -16.70 -3.09
N GLU A 83 -2.05 -15.80 -3.19
CA GLU A 83 -2.06 -14.56 -2.41
C GLU A 83 -3.19 -13.63 -2.88
N ILE A 84 -3.40 -13.53 -4.19
CA ILE A 84 -4.48 -12.72 -4.75
C ILE A 84 -5.84 -13.26 -4.29
N TYR A 85 -6.02 -14.57 -4.28
CA TYR A 85 -7.26 -15.18 -3.83
C TYR A 85 -7.51 -14.93 -2.34
N LYS A 86 -6.47 -14.99 -1.52
CA LYS A 86 -6.59 -14.67 -0.09
C LYS A 86 -6.98 -13.21 0.13
N MET A 87 -6.36 -12.29 -0.58
CA MET A 87 -6.71 -10.88 -0.50
C MET A 87 -8.13 -10.62 -0.98
N ARG A 88 -8.54 -11.27 -2.08
CA ARG A 88 -9.90 -11.16 -2.62
C ARG A 88 -10.94 -11.59 -1.58
N ASP A 89 -10.71 -12.72 -0.92
CA ASP A 89 -11.63 -13.21 0.09
C ASP A 89 -11.72 -12.27 1.28
N LYS A 90 -10.61 -11.70 1.72
CA LYS A 90 -10.60 -10.70 2.78
C LYS A 90 -11.42 -9.47 2.42
N ILE A 91 -11.31 -9.00 1.19
CA ILE A 91 -12.09 -7.85 0.71
C ILE A 91 -13.58 -8.20 0.66
N ASN A 92 -13.93 -9.30 0.00
CA ASN A 92 -15.33 -9.64 -0.29
C ASN A 92 -16.09 -10.17 0.90
N ILE A 93 -15.44 -10.95 1.76
CA ILE A 93 -16.09 -11.63 2.88
C ILE A 93 -16.01 -10.82 4.15
N GLU A 94 -14.85 -10.21 4.43
CA GLU A 94 -14.57 -9.53 5.70
C GLU A 94 -14.47 -8.02 5.59
N GLY A 95 -14.60 -7.45 4.39
CA GLY A 95 -14.64 -6.02 4.19
C GLY A 95 -13.33 -5.28 4.38
N TYR A 96 -12.19 -5.96 4.22
CA TYR A 96 -10.89 -5.30 4.24
C TYR A 96 -10.64 -4.51 2.96
N THR A 97 -9.69 -3.61 3.02
CA THR A 97 -9.21 -2.86 1.85
C THR A 97 -7.70 -3.06 1.71
N LEU A 98 -7.19 -2.85 0.52
CA LEU A 98 -5.77 -3.03 0.24
C LEU A 98 -5.11 -1.66 0.11
N ILE A 99 -4.13 -1.41 0.97
CA ILE A 99 -3.42 -0.12 1.04
C ILE A 99 -1.93 -0.37 0.84
N PRO A 100 -1.27 0.36 -0.06
CA PRO A 100 0.18 0.24 -0.20
C PRO A 100 0.86 0.89 1.00
N LEU A 101 1.82 0.19 1.58
CA LEU A 101 2.53 0.63 2.76
C LEU A 101 3.94 1.12 2.46
N LYS A 102 4.58 0.53 1.46
CA LYS A 102 5.98 0.80 1.16
C LYS A 102 6.28 0.47 -0.30
N LEU A 103 7.04 1.32 -0.96
CA LEU A 103 7.54 1.12 -2.31
C LEU A 103 9.07 1.13 -2.25
N TYR A 104 9.72 0.14 -2.81
CA TYR A 104 11.17 -0.01 -2.71
C TYR A 104 11.73 -0.83 -3.87
N PHE A 105 13.05 -0.84 -4.00
CA PHE A 105 13.74 -1.70 -4.97
C PHE A 105 14.44 -2.84 -4.26
N ASN A 106 14.30 -4.04 -4.80
CA ASN A 106 15.00 -5.22 -4.34
C ASN A 106 15.63 -5.89 -5.56
N ARG A 107 16.96 -5.97 -5.57
CA ARG A 107 17.73 -6.55 -6.69
C ARG A 107 17.36 -5.90 -8.03
N GLY A 108 17.21 -4.58 -8.03
CA GLY A 108 16.88 -3.83 -9.23
C GLY A 108 15.41 -3.87 -9.66
N LEU A 109 14.58 -4.65 -8.98
CA LEU A 109 13.15 -4.76 -9.29
C LEU A 109 12.33 -3.91 -8.33
N ALA A 110 11.36 -3.19 -8.86
CA ALA A 110 10.45 -2.42 -8.05
C ALA A 110 9.48 -3.35 -7.33
N LYS A 111 9.36 -3.18 -6.02
CA LYS A 111 8.48 -3.95 -5.16
C LYS A 111 7.59 -3.02 -4.35
N ILE A 112 6.40 -3.48 -4.04
CA ILE A 112 5.46 -2.73 -3.21
C ILE A 112 4.87 -3.67 -2.17
N THR A 113 4.81 -3.20 -0.92
CA THR A 113 4.16 -3.94 0.16
C THR A 113 2.71 -3.49 0.25
N ILE A 114 1.81 -4.42 0.09
CA ILE A 114 0.36 -4.17 0.18
C ILE A 114 -0.14 -4.68 1.52
N GLY A 115 -0.82 -3.82 2.27
CA GLY A 115 -1.43 -4.19 3.53
C GLY A 115 -2.91 -4.50 3.37
N VAL A 116 -3.36 -5.57 4.00
CA VAL A 116 -4.78 -5.91 4.14
C VAL A 116 -5.27 -5.17 5.37
N CYS A 117 -6.08 -4.15 5.20
CA CYS A 117 -6.33 -3.15 6.22
C CYS A 117 -7.82 -2.87 6.43
N LYS A 118 -8.15 -2.35 7.62
CA LYS A 118 -9.46 -1.73 7.89
C LYS A 118 -9.26 -0.33 8.39
N GLY A 119 -10.11 0.58 7.95
CA GLY A 119 -10.06 1.97 8.38
C GLY A 119 -10.39 2.12 9.84
N LYS A 120 -9.65 2.98 10.53
CA LYS A 120 -9.88 3.34 11.92
C LYS A 120 -10.96 4.41 11.99
N LYS A 121 -11.81 4.33 13.00
CA LYS A 121 -12.74 5.41 13.33
C LYS A 121 -11.98 6.52 14.06
N ASN A 122 -12.57 7.70 14.14
CA ASN A 122 -11.90 8.84 14.76
C ASN A 122 -11.42 8.56 16.18
N TYR A 123 -12.22 7.87 16.98
CA TYR A 123 -11.81 7.55 18.34
C TYR A 123 -10.65 6.55 18.39
N ASP A 124 -10.59 5.63 17.42
CA ASP A 124 -9.47 4.67 17.31
C ASP A 124 -8.16 5.40 17.00
N LYS A 125 -8.23 6.44 16.17
CA LYS A 125 -7.07 7.26 15.85
C LYS A 125 -6.53 8.00 17.06
N LYS A 126 -7.43 8.57 17.87
CA LYS A 126 -7.06 9.22 19.11
C LYS A 126 -6.42 8.25 20.09
N GLU A 127 -6.98 7.08 20.21
CA GLU A 127 -6.46 6.02 21.07
C GLU A 127 -5.07 5.55 20.61
N ALA A 128 -4.87 5.41 19.33
CA ALA A 128 -3.58 5.02 18.77
C ALA A 128 -2.49 6.05 19.10
N ILE A 129 -2.79 7.33 19.03
CA ILE A 129 -1.87 8.40 19.42
C ILE A 129 -1.56 8.30 20.91
N LYS A 130 -2.59 8.14 21.73
CA LYS A 130 -2.45 8.02 23.18
C LYS A 130 -1.61 6.83 23.57
N GLU A 131 -1.84 5.68 22.95
CA GLU A 131 -1.05 4.46 23.20
C GLU A 131 0.42 4.65 22.83
N ARG A 132 0.69 5.36 21.75
CA ARG A 132 2.06 5.66 21.34
C ARG A 132 2.77 6.48 22.39
N ASP A 133 2.10 7.48 22.95
CA ASP A 133 2.67 8.34 23.99
C ASP A 133 2.92 7.58 25.29
N ILE A 134 2.04 6.65 25.61
CA ILE A 134 2.14 5.86 26.82
C ILE A 134 3.04 4.64 26.65
N ASP A 135 3.25 4.24 25.42
CA ASP A 135 4.19 3.17 25.05
C ASP A 135 3.96 1.84 25.75
N LYS A 136 2.71 1.35 25.79
CA LYS A 136 2.55 0.08 26.45
C LYS A 136 1.27 -0.68 26.18
N TYR A 137 0.62 -0.41 25.11
CA TYR A 137 -0.65 -1.08 24.86
C TYR A 137 -0.61 -2.06 23.72
N ASN A 138 0.48 -2.82 23.64
CA ASN A 138 0.58 -3.89 22.67
C ASN A 138 -0.58 -4.87 22.77
N LYS A 139 -1.03 -5.15 23.98
CA LYS A 139 -2.19 -6.03 24.19
C LYS A 139 -3.45 -5.46 23.55
N LYS A 140 -3.65 -4.15 23.65
CA LYS A 140 -4.80 -3.49 23.07
C LYS A 140 -4.75 -3.51 21.55
N THR A 141 -3.59 -3.28 20.98
CA THR A 141 -3.37 -3.39 19.54
C THR A 141 -3.67 -4.81 19.05
N MET A 142 -3.21 -5.81 19.77
CA MET A 142 -3.48 -7.21 19.45
C MET A 142 -4.97 -7.53 19.55
N LYS A 143 -5.67 -6.95 20.51
CA LYS A 143 -7.10 -7.11 20.66
C LYS A 143 -7.84 -6.59 19.43
N TYR A 144 -7.46 -5.43 18.91
CA TYR A 144 -8.03 -4.91 17.69
C TYR A 144 -7.80 -5.82 16.50
N LYS A 145 -6.61 -6.38 16.39
CA LYS A 145 -6.31 -7.36 15.35
C LYS A 145 -7.26 -8.57 15.45
N SER A 146 -7.53 -9.03 16.65
CA SER A 146 -8.41 -10.17 16.86
C SER A 146 -9.83 -9.91 16.41
N PHE A 147 -10.31 -8.68 16.50
CA PHE A 147 -11.65 -8.34 16.05
C PHE A 147 -11.84 -8.46 14.55
N PHE A 148 -10.77 -8.42 13.78
CA PHE A 148 -10.83 -8.39 12.33
C PHE A 148 -10.43 -9.69 11.69
N ILE A 149 -10.25 -10.71 12.49
CA ILE A 149 -9.93 -12.06 12.01
C ILE A 149 -11.19 -12.97 11.96
#